data_4bd164a14af7a5ff0fa83dceae0136b5
#
_entry.id   4bd164a14af7a5ff0fa83dceae0136b5
#
_cell.length_a   1.000
_cell.length_b   1.000
_cell.length_c   1.000
_cell.angle_alpha   90.00
_cell.angle_beta   90.00
_cell.angle_gamma   90.00
#
_symmetry.space_group_name_H-M   'P 1'
#
loop_
_entity.id
_entity.type
_entity.pdbx_description
1 polymer ?
#
loop_
_entity_poly.entity_id
_entity_poly.type
_entity_poly.pdbx_seq_one_letter_code
_entity_poly.pdbx_strand_id
1 'polypeptide(L)'
;MSVQQKVQTAYDLARERFAEIGVDTEKVLPQLEEIPISIQCWQGDDVRGFENPEGELTGGIQTSGNYPGRARTADELRADFEVALAQIPGRKRLNLHAIYLESDKPVERDAIEPKHFERWVKWAKEHDLGLDFNPTCFSHPLSERATLSHPDAVVRRFWIDHCLASRRISEYFGVELGTPAMMNIWIPDGDKDLPADRIGPRQRLIEALDEIVFAPLGKHHKVAVEGKLFGIGSESYTVGSNDFYLAYAATRKTLLCLDAGHFHPTENVSDKISTALCFLDEILLHVSRPVRWDSDHVVLLDDATLAIAQEIVRCGALSRVNIGLDFFDASINRIAAWVIGARNMRKALLLALLEPAALQLAAEKDLDGAGRMALFEEQKSMPWSAVWEYYCASHGVPEGIGWLQPVRSYEEKTLSKRG
;
A
#
# COMPACT_ATOMS: atom_id res chain seq x y z
N MET A 1 18.93 13.27 33.19
CA MET A 1 18.72 12.10 32.31
C MET A 1 18.83 12.54 30.86
N SER A 2 19.60 11.81 30.07
CA SER A 2 19.57 12.00 28.60
C SER A 2 18.20 11.65 28.01
N VAL A 3 17.91 12.03 26.77
CA VAL A 3 16.66 11.64 26.06
C VAL A 3 16.55 10.11 26.03
N GLN A 4 17.62 9.44 25.65
CA GLN A 4 17.67 7.96 25.59
C GLN A 4 17.38 7.30 26.95
N GLN A 5 17.90 7.85 28.06
CA GLN A 5 17.57 7.36 29.41
C GLN A 5 16.10 7.54 29.77
N LYS A 6 15.49 8.65 29.33
CA LYS A 6 14.05 8.90 29.57
C LYS A 6 13.19 7.90 28.78
N VAL A 7 13.52 7.66 27.52
CA VAL A 7 12.82 6.68 26.67
C VAL A 7 12.92 5.29 27.26
N GLN A 8 14.11 4.86 27.69
CA GLN A 8 14.30 3.55 28.32
C GLN A 8 13.48 3.41 29.62
N THR A 9 13.51 4.41 30.49
CA THR A 9 12.74 4.39 31.74
C THR A 9 11.23 4.33 31.49
N ALA A 10 10.74 5.10 30.50
CA ALA A 10 9.31 5.08 30.13
C ALA A 10 8.92 3.71 29.56
N TYR A 11 9.74 3.11 28.73
CA TYR A 11 9.53 1.76 28.19
C TYR A 11 9.51 0.70 29.30
N ASP A 12 10.43 0.73 30.27
CA ASP A 12 10.47 -0.24 31.36
C ASP A 12 9.16 -0.21 32.18
N LEU A 13 8.63 0.98 32.48
CA LEU A 13 7.33 1.12 33.15
C LEU A 13 6.17 0.63 32.26
N ALA A 14 6.21 0.92 30.96
CA ALA A 14 5.20 0.44 30.03
C ALA A 14 5.21 -1.10 29.94
N ARG A 15 6.38 -1.70 29.86
CA ARG A 15 6.56 -3.16 29.84
C ARG A 15 5.94 -3.83 31.06
N GLU A 16 6.15 -3.27 32.26
CA GLU A 16 5.56 -3.78 33.50
C GLU A 16 4.03 -3.71 33.44
N ARG A 17 3.47 -2.57 32.99
CA ARG A 17 2.02 -2.38 32.83
C ARG A 17 1.40 -3.35 31.81
N PHE A 18 2.06 -3.59 30.68
CA PHE A 18 1.59 -4.57 29.69
C PHE A 18 1.69 -6.00 30.19
N ALA A 19 2.72 -6.33 30.98
CA ALA A 19 2.87 -7.64 31.61
C ALA A 19 1.71 -7.94 32.58
N GLU A 20 1.17 -6.95 33.29
CA GLU A 20 0.00 -7.12 34.20
C GLU A 20 -1.25 -7.66 33.47
N ILE A 21 -1.38 -7.38 32.17
CA ILE A 21 -2.50 -7.85 31.32
C ILE A 21 -2.07 -9.00 30.39
N GLY A 22 -0.91 -9.60 30.64
CA GLY A 22 -0.42 -10.78 29.92
C GLY A 22 0.19 -10.47 28.55
N VAL A 23 0.57 -9.22 28.28
CA VAL A 23 1.22 -8.81 27.01
C VAL A 23 2.73 -8.66 27.22
N ASP A 24 3.50 -9.38 26.42
CA ASP A 24 4.96 -9.38 26.41
C ASP A 24 5.49 -8.46 25.31
N THR A 25 5.85 -7.24 25.67
CA THR A 25 6.34 -6.23 24.69
C THR A 25 7.65 -6.65 24.04
N GLU A 26 8.49 -7.47 24.68
CA GLU A 26 9.74 -7.98 24.14
C GLU A 26 9.51 -9.01 23.02
N LYS A 27 8.35 -9.67 22.99
CA LYS A 27 7.89 -10.49 21.86
C LYS A 27 7.17 -9.69 20.79
N VAL A 28 6.44 -8.65 21.18
CA VAL A 28 5.69 -7.79 20.26
C VAL A 28 6.62 -7.02 19.32
N LEU A 29 7.70 -6.43 19.83
CA LEU A 29 8.60 -5.61 19.02
C LEU A 29 9.28 -6.37 17.86
N PRO A 30 9.84 -7.59 18.05
CA PRO A 30 10.33 -8.39 16.94
C PRO A 30 9.26 -8.78 15.93
N GLN A 31 8.01 -9.05 16.38
CA GLN A 31 6.91 -9.32 15.45
C GLN A 31 6.58 -8.09 14.60
N LEU A 32 6.55 -6.90 15.20
CA LEU A 32 6.33 -5.65 14.49
C LEU A 32 7.42 -5.39 13.45
N GLU A 33 8.67 -5.71 13.76
CA GLU A 33 9.82 -5.57 12.84
C GLU A 33 9.69 -6.46 11.61
N GLU A 34 9.19 -7.68 11.76
CA GLU A 34 9.05 -8.62 10.66
C GLU A 34 7.93 -8.25 9.65
N ILE A 35 7.08 -7.26 9.95
CA ILE A 35 5.99 -6.84 9.07
C ILE A 35 6.50 -5.78 8.09
N PRO A 36 6.73 -6.09 6.79
CA PRO A 36 7.10 -5.07 5.83
C PRO A 36 5.89 -4.21 5.47
N ILE A 37 6.11 -2.90 5.30
CA ILE A 37 5.12 -1.99 4.72
C ILE A 37 5.64 -1.52 3.37
N SER A 38 4.88 -1.76 2.31
CA SER A 38 5.17 -1.28 0.96
C SER A 38 4.68 0.16 0.82
N ILE A 39 5.61 1.07 0.54
CA ILE A 39 5.35 2.51 0.46
C ILE A 39 5.28 2.89 -1.01
N GLN A 40 4.21 3.54 -1.40
CA GLN A 40 3.96 3.96 -2.78
C GLN A 40 4.87 5.12 -3.20
N CYS A 41 5.55 4.99 -4.34
CA CYS A 41 6.45 6.04 -4.84
C CYS A 41 5.70 7.25 -5.38
N TRP A 42 4.48 7.06 -5.88
CA TRP A 42 3.67 8.09 -6.55
C TRP A 42 3.16 9.22 -5.66
N GLN A 43 3.31 9.12 -4.35
CA GLN A 43 3.15 10.25 -3.43
C GLN A 43 4.21 11.34 -3.66
N GLY A 44 5.39 11.00 -4.16
CA GLY A 44 6.50 11.95 -4.32
C GLY A 44 6.41 12.84 -5.55
N ASP A 45 5.66 12.40 -6.57
CA ASP A 45 5.59 13.07 -7.88
C ASP A 45 4.17 13.30 -8.40
N ASP A 46 3.14 13.10 -7.56
CA ASP A 46 1.72 13.27 -7.92
C ASP A 46 1.26 12.32 -9.04
N VAL A 47 1.71 11.06 -8.99
CA VAL A 47 1.37 9.99 -9.95
C VAL A 47 1.80 10.32 -11.41
N ARG A 48 2.73 11.26 -11.62
CA ARG A 48 3.13 11.69 -12.97
C ARG A 48 4.02 10.68 -13.69
N GLY A 49 4.93 10.03 -12.94
CA GLY A 49 5.96 9.21 -13.54
C GLY A 49 6.95 10.02 -14.39
N PHE A 50 7.79 9.30 -15.14
CA PHE A 50 8.87 9.92 -15.94
C PHE A 50 8.72 9.64 -17.44
N GLU A 51 7.70 8.88 -17.83
CA GLU A 51 7.38 8.57 -19.23
C GLU A 51 6.88 9.80 -19.99
N ASN A 52 5.91 10.52 -19.42
CA ASN A 52 5.32 11.74 -19.96
C ASN A 52 4.95 12.71 -18.81
N PRO A 53 5.93 13.41 -18.21
CA PRO A 53 5.71 14.22 -17.01
C PRO A 53 4.72 15.39 -17.20
N GLU A 54 4.53 15.84 -18.42
CA GLU A 54 3.59 16.93 -18.78
C GLU A 54 2.22 16.40 -19.22
N GLY A 55 2.04 15.08 -19.27
CA GLY A 55 0.79 14.43 -19.66
C GLY A 55 -0.34 14.67 -18.66
N GLU A 56 -1.58 14.61 -19.12
CA GLU A 56 -2.76 14.65 -18.27
C GLU A 56 -2.99 13.29 -17.60
N LEU A 57 -3.40 13.31 -16.33
CA LEU A 57 -3.85 12.12 -15.62
C LEU A 57 -5.25 11.73 -16.11
N THR A 58 -5.47 10.45 -16.37
CA THR A 58 -6.76 9.89 -16.80
C THR A 58 -7.14 8.65 -15.98
N GLY A 59 -8.26 8.00 -16.30
CA GLY A 59 -8.69 6.79 -15.60
C GLY A 59 -9.28 7.06 -14.21
N GLY A 60 -9.65 8.31 -13.91
CA GLY A 60 -10.18 8.70 -12.62
C GLY A 60 -9.09 9.06 -11.59
N ILE A 61 -7.82 9.03 -11.99
CA ILE A 61 -6.71 9.45 -11.12
C ILE A 61 -6.66 10.98 -11.07
N GLN A 62 -6.76 11.55 -9.88
CA GLN A 62 -6.64 12.99 -9.65
C GLN A 62 -5.84 13.25 -8.38
N THR A 63 -4.82 14.10 -8.49
CA THR A 63 -4.11 14.64 -7.33
C THR A 63 -4.67 16.01 -6.98
N SER A 64 -4.93 16.25 -5.70
CA SER A 64 -5.43 17.53 -5.22
C SER A 64 -4.35 18.25 -4.43
N GLY A 65 -4.14 19.51 -4.81
CA GLY A 65 -3.14 20.38 -4.20
C GLY A 65 -2.05 20.82 -5.19
N ASN A 66 -1.23 21.75 -4.73
CA ASN A 66 -0.14 22.32 -5.52
C ASN A 66 1.08 22.63 -4.64
N TYR A 67 1.32 21.82 -3.61
CA TYR A 67 2.47 22.01 -2.75
C TYR A 67 3.77 21.95 -3.57
N PRO A 68 4.72 22.89 -3.40
CA PRO A 68 5.93 22.95 -4.20
C PRO A 68 6.88 21.76 -3.94
N GLY A 69 7.84 21.57 -4.84
CA GLY A 69 8.94 20.64 -4.64
C GLY A 69 8.67 19.19 -5.07
N ARG A 70 7.68 18.95 -5.93
CA ARG A 70 7.42 17.65 -6.57
C ARG A 70 8.70 17.08 -7.22
N ALA A 71 8.93 15.77 -7.09
CA ALA A 71 10.00 15.08 -7.79
C ALA A 71 9.72 15.07 -9.31
N ARG A 72 10.76 15.30 -10.12
CA ARG A 72 10.68 15.43 -11.58
C ARG A 72 11.48 14.34 -12.30
N THR A 73 12.34 13.65 -11.57
CA THR A 73 13.20 12.58 -12.08
C THR A 73 13.27 11.45 -11.06
N ALA A 74 13.67 10.26 -11.51
CA ALA A 74 13.88 9.11 -10.64
C ALA A 74 14.94 9.37 -9.57
N ASP A 75 15.98 10.15 -9.87
CA ASP A 75 17.02 10.51 -8.90
C ASP A 75 16.47 11.45 -7.81
N GLU A 76 15.65 12.45 -8.18
CA GLU A 76 14.97 13.30 -7.21
C GLU A 76 14.02 12.50 -6.33
N LEU A 77 13.27 11.55 -6.92
CA LEU A 77 12.32 10.73 -6.19
C LEU A 77 13.02 9.79 -5.19
N ARG A 78 14.14 9.17 -5.60
CA ARG A 78 14.97 8.37 -4.69
C ARG A 78 15.52 9.22 -3.54
N ALA A 79 16.08 10.38 -3.83
CA ALA A 79 16.62 11.29 -2.81
C ALA A 79 15.54 11.76 -1.81
N ASP A 80 14.34 12.07 -2.28
CA ASP A 80 13.21 12.43 -1.43
C ASP A 80 12.78 11.25 -0.54
N PHE A 81 12.74 10.06 -1.12
CA PHE A 81 12.36 8.86 -0.39
C PHE A 81 13.40 8.45 0.66
N GLU A 82 14.70 8.68 0.42
CA GLU A 82 15.75 8.47 1.41
C GLU A 82 15.54 9.33 2.66
N VAL A 83 15.10 10.58 2.49
CA VAL A 83 14.74 11.44 3.63
C VAL A 83 13.56 10.85 4.40
N ALA A 84 12.55 10.32 3.72
CA ALA A 84 11.42 9.65 4.36
C ALA A 84 11.85 8.37 5.09
N LEU A 85 12.65 7.52 4.44
CA LEU A 85 13.14 6.24 4.99
C LEU A 85 13.86 6.44 6.33
N ALA A 86 14.67 7.48 6.44
CA ALA A 86 15.40 7.83 7.67
C ALA A 86 14.47 8.24 8.84
N GLN A 87 13.17 8.45 8.59
CA GLN A 87 12.18 8.84 9.59
C GLN A 87 11.17 7.73 9.91
N ILE A 88 11.25 6.58 9.24
CA ILE A 88 10.27 5.48 9.36
C ILE A 88 10.98 4.25 9.93
N PRO A 89 10.58 3.75 11.13
CA PRO A 89 11.19 2.55 11.69
C PRO A 89 10.64 1.27 11.03
N GLY A 90 11.38 0.17 11.16
CA GLY A 90 10.98 -1.18 10.74
C GLY A 90 11.17 -1.45 9.25
N ARG A 91 10.86 -2.68 8.82
CA ARG A 91 11.03 -3.14 7.44
C ARG A 91 10.12 -2.40 6.46
N LYS A 92 10.68 -2.04 5.33
CA LYS A 92 10.01 -1.27 4.27
C LYS A 92 10.22 -1.89 2.91
N ARG A 93 9.30 -1.63 2.00
CA ARG A 93 9.37 -1.89 0.58
C ARG A 93 8.99 -0.61 -0.17
N LEU A 94 9.37 -0.49 -1.42
CA LEU A 94 8.92 0.59 -2.29
C LEU A 94 8.04 0.00 -3.39
N ASN A 95 6.87 0.59 -3.61
CA ASN A 95 5.98 0.21 -4.70
C ASN A 95 6.14 1.17 -5.88
N LEU A 96 6.41 0.61 -7.06
CA LEU A 96 6.61 1.33 -8.31
C LEU A 96 5.47 1.03 -9.30
N HIS A 97 5.23 1.98 -10.20
CA HIS A 97 4.45 1.77 -11.42
C HIS A 97 5.34 1.68 -12.67
N ALA A 98 4.81 1.15 -13.75
CA ALA A 98 5.52 1.06 -15.02
C ALA A 98 6.02 2.43 -15.53
N ILE A 99 5.31 3.51 -15.24
CA ILE A 99 5.67 4.89 -15.64
C ILE A 99 6.90 5.45 -14.93
N TYR A 100 7.47 4.73 -13.95
CA TYR A 100 8.73 5.10 -13.27
C TYR A 100 9.96 4.45 -13.91
N LEU A 101 9.83 3.95 -15.12
CA LEU A 101 10.94 3.45 -15.92
C LEU A 101 12.02 4.52 -16.16
N GLU A 102 13.27 4.09 -16.27
CA GLU A 102 14.40 4.95 -16.64
C GLU A 102 14.94 4.54 -18.02
N SER A 103 14.90 5.45 -18.99
CA SER A 103 15.39 5.22 -20.34
C SER A 103 15.77 6.54 -21.01
N ASP A 104 16.81 6.50 -21.84
CA ASP A 104 17.24 7.64 -22.67
C ASP A 104 16.32 7.89 -23.88
N LYS A 105 15.40 6.98 -24.16
CA LYS A 105 14.47 7.04 -25.29
C LYS A 105 13.07 6.68 -24.82
N PRO A 106 12.03 7.23 -25.46
CA PRO A 106 10.66 6.77 -25.21
C PRO A 106 10.55 5.25 -25.40
N VAL A 107 9.84 4.60 -24.49
CA VAL A 107 9.57 3.15 -24.48
C VAL A 107 8.07 2.95 -24.38
N GLU A 108 7.48 2.25 -25.34
CA GLU A 108 6.07 1.90 -25.27
C GLU A 108 5.80 0.95 -24.08
N ARG A 109 4.62 1.06 -23.48
CA ARG A 109 4.30 0.31 -22.27
C ARG A 109 4.33 -1.20 -22.44
N ASP A 110 4.02 -1.72 -23.63
CA ASP A 110 4.10 -3.15 -23.95
C ASP A 110 5.53 -3.64 -24.20
N ALA A 111 6.49 -2.70 -24.38
CA ALA A 111 7.90 -2.96 -24.64
C ALA A 111 8.83 -2.70 -23.45
N ILE A 112 8.29 -2.44 -22.26
CA ILE A 112 9.09 -2.25 -21.04
C ILE A 112 9.83 -3.56 -20.66
N GLU A 113 11.04 -3.42 -20.14
CA GLU A 113 11.90 -4.53 -19.79
C GLU A 113 12.58 -4.32 -18.43
N PRO A 114 13.08 -5.39 -17.76
CA PRO A 114 13.80 -5.29 -16.51
C PRO A 114 14.96 -4.28 -16.51
N LYS A 115 15.68 -4.13 -17.61
CA LYS A 115 16.79 -3.18 -17.75
C LYS A 115 16.42 -1.73 -17.45
N HIS A 116 15.15 -1.35 -17.68
CA HIS A 116 14.67 0.00 -17.41
C HIS A 116 14.47 0.28 -15.90
N PHE A 117 14.65 -0.73 -15.06
CA PHE A 117 14.51 -0.65 -13.59
C PHE A 117 15.78 -1.09 -12.84
N GLU A 118 16.91 -1.33 -13.54
CA GLU A 118 18.16 -1.76 -12.91
C GLU A 118 18.67 -0.76 -11.87
N ARG A 119 18.52 0.55 -12.09
CA ARG A 119 18.94 1.58 -11.15
C ARG A 119 18.06 1.57 -9.88
N TRP A 120 16.78 1.25 -10.00
CA TRP A 120 15.87 1.06 -8.86
C TRP A 120 16.28 -0.15 -8.04
N VAL A 121 16.60 -1.27 -8.68
CA VAL A 121 17.05 -2.50 -8.00
C VAL A 121 18.39 -2.27 -7.30
N LYS A 122 19.35 -1.62 -7.96
CA LYS A 122 20.62 -1.29 -7.34
C LYS A 122 20.44 -0.43 -6.10
N TRP A 123 19.66 0.63 -6.21
CA TRP A 123 19.34 1.53 -5.10
C TRP A 123 18.60 0.81 -3.97
N ALA A 124 17.64 -0.05 -4.29
CA ALA A 124 16.91 -0.83 -3.29
C ALA A 124 17.85 -1.77 -2.49
N LYS A 125 18.83 -2.40 -3.16
CA LYS A 125 19.87 -3.21 -2.49
C LYS A 125 20.70 -2.39 -1.52
N GLU A 126 21.07 -1.16 -1.89
CA GLU A 126 21.87 -0.26 -1.05
C GLU A 126 21.11 0.18 0.21
N HIS A 127 19.78 0.16 0.18
CA HIS A 127 18.89 0.58 1.28
C HIS A 127 18.15 -0.57 1.97
N ASP A 128 18.48 -1.84 1.67
CA ASP A 128 17.80 -3.03 2.21
C ASP A 128 16.28 -3.00 2.02
N LEU A 129 15.83 -2.64 0.82
CA LEU A 129 14.42 -2.52 0.46
C LEU A 129 13.98 -3.68 -0.45
N GLY A 130 12.75 -4.14 -0.26
CA GLY A 130 12.04 -4.86 -1.30
C GLY A 130 11.41 -3.89 -2.31
N LEU A 131 11.13 -4.38 -3.52
CA LEU A 131 10.37 -3.65 -4.53
C LEU A 131 9.08 -4.39 -4.88
N ASP A 132 8.02 -3.62 -5.08
CA ASP A 132 6.75 -4.07 -5.62
C ASP A 132 6.47 -3.29 -6.92
N PHE A 133 5.53 -3.77 -7.74
CA PHE A 133 5.32 -3.22 -9.06
C PHE A 133 3.85 -3.24 -9.48
N ASN A 134 3.44 -2.23 -10.26
CA ASN A 134 2.12 -2.17 -10.85
C ASN A 134 2.24 -1.86 -12.35
N PRO A 135 1.53 -2.59 -13.22
CA PRO A 135 1.27 -2.10 -14.56
C PRO A 135 0.48 -0.79 -14.49
N THR A 136 0.71 0.11 -15.42
CA THR A 136 -0.01 1.39 -15.49
C THR A 136 -1.02 1.35 -16.61
N CYS A 137 -2.26 0.99 -16.30
CA CYS A 137 -3.36 0.87 -17.28
C CYS A 137 -4.20 2.15 -17.41
N PHE A 138 -3.63 3.31 -17.14
CA PHE A 138 -4.27 4.62 -17.23
C PHE A 138 -3.33 5.67 -17.82
N SER A 139 -3.81 6.87 -18.08
CA SER A 139 -3.02 8.00 -18.62
C SER A 139 -2.21 7.63 -19.89
N HIS A 140 -2.90 6.98 -20.82
CA HIS A 140 -2.34 6.57 -22.12
C HIS A 140 -3.42 6.65 -23.21
N PRO A 141 -3.12 7.03 -24.46
CA PRO A 141 -4.14 7.15 -25.50
C PRO A 141 -4.99 5.89 -25.72
N LEU A 142 -4.39 4.70 -25.56
CA LEU A 142 -5.12 3.42 -25.68
C LEU A 142 -5.96 3.06 -24.44
N SER A 143 -5.92 3.85 -23.35
CA SER A 143 -6.76 3.63 -22.16
C SER A 143 -8.04 4.49 -22.13
N GLU A 144 -8.27 5.31 -23.14
CA GLU A 144 -9.35 6.30 -23.16
C GLU A 144 -10.74 5.67 -22.95
N ARG A 145 -11.00 4.51 -23.53
CA ARG A 145 -12.29 3.83 -23.44
C ARG A 145 -12.29 2.63 -22.50
N ALA A 146 -11.31 1.79 -22.60
CA ALA A 146 -11.10 0.60 -21.77
C ALA A 146 -9.71 0.04 -22.03
N THR A 147 -9.27 -0.91 -21.21
CA THR A 147 -7.95 -1.54 -21.30
C THR A 147 -8.07 -3.06 -21.52
N LEU A 148 -7.93 -3.86 -20.48
CA LEU A 148 -8.01 -5.34 -20.55
C LEU A 148 -9.40 -5.86 -20.95
N SER A 149 -10.45 -5.05 -20.83
CA SER A 149 -11.80 -5.40 -21.30
C SER A 149 -12.18 -4.79 -22.66
N HIS A 150 -11.26 -4.09 -23.33
CA HIS A 150 -11.51 -3.35 -24.56
C HIS A 150 -12.13 -4.28 -25.65
N PRO A 151 -13.16 -3.83 -26.42
CA PRO A 151 -13.77 -4.64 -27.47
C PRO A 151 -12.83 -4.92 -28.64
N ASP A 152 -11.94 -3.96 -28.99
CA ASP A 152 -10.91 -4.17 -29.99
C ASP A 152 -9.80 -5.07 -29.45
N ALA A 153 -9.55 -6.19 -30.18
CA ALA A 153 -8.55 -7.17 -29.79
C ALA A 153 -7.11 -6.64 -29.87
N VAL A 154 -6.84 -5.67 -30.74
CA VAL A 154 -5.50 -5.06 -30.86
C VAL A 154 -5.18 -4.22 -29.62
N VAL A 155 -6.11 -3.39 -29.19
CA VAL A 155 -5.96 -2.59 -27.97
C VAL A 155 -5.84 -3.50 -26.75
N ARG A 156 -6.71 -4.52 -26.67
CA ARG A 156 -6.66 -5.49 -25.58
C ARG A 156 -5.32 -6.25 -25.53
N ARG A 157 -4.77 -6.62 -26.71
CA ARG A 157 -3.46 -7.27 -26.81
C ARG A 157 -2.33 -6.38 -26.25
N PHE A 158 -2.31 -5.10 -26.61
CA PHE A 158 -1.35 -4.14 -26.08
C PHE A 158 -1.33 -4.15 -24.54
N TRP A 159 -2.49 -4.11 -23.91
CA TRP A 159 -2.58 -4.10 -22.44
C TRP A 159 -2.23 -5.44 -21.80
N ILE A 160 -2.54 -6.56 -22.46
CA ILE A 160 -2.09 -7.88 -22.01
C ILE A 160 -0.55 -7.95 -22.07
N ASP A 161 0.06 -7.51 -23.15
CA ASP A 161 1.52 -7.51 -23.32
C ASP A 161 2.19 -6.59 -22.31
N HIS A 162 1.61 -5.42 -22.02
CA HIS A 162 2.05 -4.56 -20.92
C HIS A 162 2.04 -5.25 -19.56
N CYS A 163 0.97 -5.94 -19.21
CA CYS A 163 0.89 -6.68 -17.94
C CYS A 163 1.88 -7.87 -17.91
N LEU A 164 2.08 -8.56 -19.03
CA LEU A 164 3.08 -9.63 -19.13
C LEU A 164 4.52 -9.08 -19.00
N ALA A 165 4.81 -7.91 -19.57
CA ALA A 165 6.07 -7.20 -19.37
C ALA A 165 6.26 -6.82 -17.89
N SER A 166 5.22 -6.30 -17.25
CA SER A 166 5.21 -5.94 -15.83
C SER A 166 5.47 -7.15 -14.93
N ARG A 167 4.93 -8.32 -15.26
CA ARG A 167 5.23 -9.56 -14.53
C ARG A 167 6.70 -9.95 -14.62
N ARG A 168 7.34 -9.80 -15.80
CA ARG A 168 8.78 -10.07 -15.96
C ARG A 168 9.63 -9.13 -15.10
N ILE A 169 9.22 -7.86 -14.96
CA ILE A 169 9.89 -6.89 -14.10
C ILE A 169 9.70 -7.25 -12.63
N SER A 170 8.49 -7.63 -12.21
CA SER A 170 8.23 -8.09 -10.84
C SER A 170 9.05 -9.33 -10.47
N GLU A 171 9.13 -10.32 -11.37
CA GLU A 171 9.98 -11.51 -11.16
C GLU A 171 11.46 -11.11 -11.03
N TYR A 172 11.93 -10.20 -11.88
CA TYR A 172 13.28 -9.66 -11.80
C TYR A 172 13.55 -9.00 -10.44
N PHE A 173 12.63 -8.20 -9.92
CA PHE A 173 12.75 -7.61 -8.57
C PHE A 173 12.88 -8.67 -7.50
N GLY A 174 12.00 -9.66 -7.54
CA GLY A 174 11.99 -10.72 -6.54
C GLY A 174 13.25 -11.59 -6.57
N VAL A 175 13.79 -11.89 -7.75
CA VAL A 175 15.06 -12.61 -7.91
C VAL A 175 16.24 -11.80 -7.37
N GLU A 176 16.33 -10.53 -7.77
CA GLU A 176 17.46 -9.66 -7.43
C GLU A 176 17.51 -9.26 -5.95
N LEU A 177 16.33 -9.12 -5.32
CA LEU A 177 16.21 -8.68 -3.92
C LEU A 177 15.97 -9.83 -2.93
N GLY A 178 15.82 -11.07 -3.41
CA GLY A 178 15.65 -12.26 -2.57
C GLY A 178 14.32 -12.30 -1.79
N THR A 179 13.35 -11.49 -2.14
CA THR A 179 12.01 -11.45 -1.54
C THR A 179 10.95 -11.27 -2.63
N PRO A 180 9.85 -12.07 -2.62
CA PRO A 180 8.84 -11.98 -3.67
C PRO A 180 8.28 -10.57 -3.83
N ALA A 181 8.23 -10.08 -5.07
CA ALA A 181 7.59 -8.80 -5.40
C ALA A 181 6.08 -8.99 -5.55
N MET A 182 5.28 -8.05 -5.02
CA MET A 182 3.86 -7.96 -5.28
C MET A 182 3.64 -7.19 -6.58
N MET A 183 2.84 -7.74 -7.49
CA MET A 183 2.36 -7.03 -8.67
C MET A 183 0.85 -6.89 -8.59
N ASN A 184 0.36 -5.66 -8.56
CA ASN A 184 -1.07 -5.40 -8.46
C ASN A 184 -1.62 -4.88 -9.79
N ILE A 185 -2.66 -5.53 -10.31
CA ILE A 185 -3.36 -5.14 -11.53
C ILE A 185 -4.63 -4.39 -11.17
N TRP A 186 -4.62 -3.09 -11.41
CA TRP A 186 -5.78 -2.22 -11.36
C TRP A 186 -6.08 -1.66 -12.76
N ILE A 187 -7.37 -1.60 -13.16
CA ILE A 187 -7.81 -1.03 -14.43
C ILE A 187 -8.97 -0.04 -14.21
N PRO A 188 -9.05 1.05 -15.00
CA PRO A 188 -10.15 2.03 -14.88
C PRO A 188 -11.42 1.63 -15.63
N ASP A 189 -11.46 0.45 -16.23
CA ASP A 189 -12.50 0.05 -17.19
C ASP A 189 -13.91 0.10 -16.63
N GLY A 190 -14.79 0.81 -17.31
CA GLY A 190 -16.19 1.00 -16.93
C GLY A 190 -16.95 1.91 -17.87
N ASP A 191 -18.16 2.30 -17.49
CA ASP A 191 -18.99 3.24 -18.22
C ASP A 191 -19.68 4.22 -17.27
N LYS A 192 -19.76 5.47 -17.71
CA LYS A 192 -20.50 6.52 -17.01
C LYS A 192 -22.02 6.33 -17.15
N ASP A 193 -22.46 5.93 -18.35
CA ASP A 193 -23.85 5.67 -18.67
C ASP A 193 -24.16 4.17 -18.68
N LEU A 194 -25.42 3.82 -18.87
CA LEU A 194 -25.91 2.44 -18.80
C LEU A 194 -25.50 1.63 -20.05
N PRO A 195 -24.52 0.73 -19.96
CA PRO A 195 -24.15 -0.11 -21.09
C PRO A 195 -25.20 -1.18 -21.32
N ALA A 196 -25.46 -1.51 -22.59
CA ALA A 196 -26.36 -2.58 -22.98
C ALA A 196 -25.72 -3.96 -22.75
N ASP A 197 -24.44 -4.11 -23.11
CA ASP A 197 -23.66 -5.34 -22.86
C ASP A 197 -22.90 -5.22 -21.54
N ARG A 198 -23.40 -5.93 -20.52
CA ARG A 198 -22.79 -5.95 -19.18
C ARG A 198 -21.96 -7.20 -18.90
N ILE A 199 -22.08 -8.22 -19.74
CA ILE A 199 -21.36 -9.50 -19.57
C ILE A 199 -20.09 -9.55 -20.46
N GLY A 200 -20.16 -9.07 -21.67
CA GLY A 200 -19.08 -9.13 -22.65
C GLY A 200 -17.76 -8.49 -22.16
N PRO A 201 -17.75 -7.27 -21.60
CA PRO A 201 -16.55 -6.69 -21.03
C PRO A 201 -15.93 -7.54 -19.92
N ARG A 202 -16.74 -8.14 -19.05
CA ARG A 202 -16.27 -9.01 -17.96
C ARG A 202 -15.71 -10.33 -18.48
N GLN A 203 -16.29 -10.91 -19.52
CA GLN A 203 -15.75 -12.10 -20.18
C GLN A 203 -14.38 -11.82 -20.80
N ARG A 204 -14.24 -10.70 -21.53
CA ARG A 204 -12.96 -10.26 -22.10
C ARG A 204 -11.91 -10.01 -21.02
N LEU A 205 -12.30 -9.42 -19.89
CA LEU A 205 -11.42 -9.23 -18.74
C LEU A 205 -10.94 -10.56 -18.16
N ILE A 206 -11.84 -11.56 -17.99
CA ILE A 206 -11.45 -12.90 -17.54
C ILE A 206 -10.42 -13.51 -18.49
N GLU A 207 -10.68 -13.48 -19.80
CA GLU A 207 -9.76 -14.05 -20.82
C GLU A 207 -8.38 -13.37 -20.76
N ALA A 208 -8.36 -12.03 -20.65
CA ALA A 208 -7.11 -11.27 -20.55
C ALA A 208 -6.34 -11.57 -19.25
N LEU A 209 -7.04 -11.61 -18.12
CA LEU A 209 -6.43 -11.92 -16.83
C LEU A 209 -5.94 -13.38 -16.76
N ASP A 210 -6.69 -14.32 -17.29
CA ASP A 210 -6.28 -15.74 -17.34
C ASP A 210 -4.97 -15.87 -18.15
N GLU A 211 -4.85 -15.17 -19.29
CA GLU A 211 -3.61 -15.16 -20.07
C GLU A 211 -2.43 -14.56 -19.27
N ILE A 212 -2.68 -13.45 -18.54
CA ILE A 212 -1.65 -12.79 -17.74
C ILE A 212 -1.26 -13.67 -16.54
N VAL A 213 -2.21 -14.12 -15.75
CA VAL A 213 -1.96 -14.80 -14.46
C VAL A 213 -1.33 -16.17 -14.67
N PHE A 214 -1.79 -16.93 -15.68
CA PHE A 214 -1.30 -18.28 -15.94
C PHE A 214 -0.11 -18.36 -16.91
N ALA A 215 0.37 -17.22 -17.44
CA ALA A 215 1.58 -17.25 -18.26
C ALA A 215 2.76 -17.84 -17.45
N PRO A 216 3.52 -18.81 -18.02
CA PRO A 216 4.65 -19.42 -17.32
C PRO A 216 5.71 -18.37 -16.95
N LEU A 217 6.06 -18.29 -15.67
CA LEU A 217 7.08 -17.41 -15.14
C LEU A 217 7.63 -18.01 -13.83
N GLY A 218 8.71 -17.44 -13.30
CA GLY A 218 9.28 -17.84 -12.01
C GLY A 218 8.33 -17.59 -10.82
N LYS A 219 8.79 -17.91 -9.63
CA LYS A 219 8.01 -17.87 -8.38
C LYS A 219 8.37 -16.71 -7.44
N HIS A 220 9.19 -15.77 -7.92
CA HIS A 220 9.68 -14.66 -7.10
C HIS A 220 8.81 -13.41 -7.21
N HIS A 221 7.61 -13.55 -7.77
CA HIS A 221 6.58 -12.53 -7.75
C HIS A 221 5.22 -13.16 -7.45
N LYS A 222 4.28 -12.32 -7.01
CA LYS A 222 2.89 -12.68 -6.77
C LYS A 222 2.00 -11.67 -7.48
N VAL A 223 0.91 -12.13 -8.10
CA VAL A 223 -0.03 -11.26 -8.81
C VAL A 223 -1.26 -11.06 -7.96
N ALA A 224 -1.65 -9.81 -7.76
CA ALA A 224 -2.91 -9.40 -7.17
C ALA A 224 -3.79 -8.74 -8.23
N VAL A 225 -5.10 -8.81 -8.03
CA VAL A 225 -6.11 -8.10 -8.81
C VAL A 225 -6.92 -7.21 -7.89
N GLU A 226 -7.18 -5.98 -8.33
CA GLU A 226 -7.80 -4.95 -7.50
C GLU A 226 -9.13 -4.51 -8.07
N GLY A 227 -10.16 -4.58 -7.21
CA GLY A 227 -11.50 -4.12 -7.54
C GLY A 227 -11.68 -2.63 -7.30
N LYS A 228 -12.77 -2.07 -7.89
CA LYS A 228 -13.21 -0.71 -7.65
C LYS A 228 -14.73 -0.65 -7.54
N LEU A 229 -15.25 0.21 -6.67
CA LEU A 229 -16.69 0.41 -6.56
C LEU A 229 -17.20 1.26 -7.75
N PHE A 230 -16.57 2.40 -7.97
CA PHE A 230 -16.80 3.30 -9.10
C PHE A 230 -15.57 4.20 -9.29
N GLY A 231 -15.47 4.86 -10.42
CA GLY A 231 -14.44 5.85 -10.71
C GLY A 231 -14.98 6.93 -11.60
N ILE A 232 -14.29 8.06 -11.75
CA ILE A 232 -14.69 9.13 -12.65
C ILE A 232 -14.84 8.56 -14.08
N GLY A 233 -16.05 8.65 -14.64
CA GLY A 233 -16.40 8.08 -15.95
C GLY A 233 -16.80 6.61 -15.95
N SER A 234 -16.93 5.95 -14.78
CA SER A 234 -17.41 4.57 -14.67
C SER A 234 -18.41 4.37 -13.52
N GLU A 235 -19.21 5.38 -13.24
CA GLU A 235 -20.13 5.41 -12.10
C GLU A 235 -21.31 4.46 -12.23
N SER A 236 -21.80 4.20 -13.46
CA SER A 236 -22.93 3.31 -13.65
C SER A 236 -22.52 1.85 -13.85
N TYR A 237 -21.31 1.60 -14.32
CA TYR A 237 -20.81 0.26 -14.59
C TYR A 237 -19.30 0.19 -14.47
N THR A 238 -18.82 -0.49 -13.46
CA THR A 238 -17.42 -0.86 -13.29
C THR A 238 -17.22 -2.31 -13.74
N VAL A 239 -16.32 -2.56 -14.69
CA VAL A 239 -16.05 -3.92 -15.21
C VAL A 239 -15.46 -4.79 -14.12
N GLY A 240 -14.37 -4.33 -13.50
CA GLY A 240 -13.67 -4.97 -12.40
C GLY A 240 -14.21 -4.53 -11.04
N SER A 241 -15.45 -4.88 -10.71
CA SER A 241 -16.01 -4.62 -9.38
C SER A 241 -15.39 -5.51 -8.29
N ASN A 242 -15.57 -5.15 -7.03
CA ASN A 242 -15.09 -5.94 -5.90
C ASN A 242 -15.61 -7.38 -5.92
N ASP A 243 -16.91 -7.58 -6.22
CA ASP A 243 -17.51 -8.92 -6.33
C ASP A 243 -16.89 -9.74 -7.46
N PHE A 244 -16.60 -9.09 -8.60
CA PHE A 244 -15.96 -9.73 -9.74
C PHE A 244 -14.58 -10.25 -9.38
N TYR A 245 -13.73 -9.39 -8.77
CA TYR A 245 -12.37 -9.79 -8.44
C TYR A 245 -12.27 -10.74 -7.25
N LEU A 246 -13.18 -10.66 -6.28
CA LEU A 246 -13.25 -11.67 -5.22
C LEU A 246 -13.56 -13.06 -5.81
N ALA A 247 -14.55 -13.16 -6.71
CA ALA A 247 -14.89 -14.40 -7.38
C ALA A 247 -13.74 -14.88 -8.29
N TYR A 248 -13.10 -13.97 -9.02
CA TYR A 248 -11.95 -14.27 -9.88
C TYR A 248 -10.79 -14.80 -9.05
N ALA A 249 -10.35 -14.08 -8.02
CA ALA A 249 -9.22 -14.46 -7.17
C ALA A 249 -9.46 -15.82 -6.49
N ALA A 250 -10.65 -16.04 -5.93
CA ALA A 250 -10.99 -17.31 -5.27
C ALA A 250 -10.99 -18.51 -6.22
N THR A 251 -11.41 -18.31 -7.49
CA THR A 251 -11.46 -19.40 -8.47
C THR A 251 -10.15 -19.64 -9.21
N ARG A 252 -9.24 -18.66 -9.27
CA ARG A 252 -7.93 -18.73 -9.94
C ARG A 252 -6.76 -18.85 -8.97
N LYS A 253 -7.00 -18.72 -7.67
CA LYS A 253 -5.97 -18.74 -6.62
C LYS A 253 -4.87 -17.70 -6.83
N THR A 254 -5.27 -16.49 -7.26
CA THR A 254 -4.42 -15.31 -7.29
C THR A 254 -4.73 -14.43 -6.08
N LEU A 255 -3.89 -13.43 -5.77
CA LEU A 255 -4.18 -12.54 -4.66
C LEU A 255 -5.31 -11.58 -5.02
N LEU A 256 -6.11 -11.23 -4.02
CA LEU A 256 -7.04 -10.11 -4.07
C LEU A 256 -6.38 -8.91 -3.39
N CYS A 257 -6.34 -7.78 -4.06
CA CYS A 257 -6.04 -6.49 -3.42
C CYS A 257 -7.33 -5.88 -2.89
N LEU A 258 -7.36 -5.61 -1.60
CA LEU A 258 -8.43 -4.86 -0.93
C LEU A 258 -7.92 -3.43 -0.70
N ASP A 259 -8.44 -2.49 -1.46
CA ASP A 259 -8.14 -1.07 -1.29
C ASP A 259 -9.16 -0.41 -0.36
N ALA A 260 -8.67 0.38 0.60
CA ALA A 260 -9.51 1.04 1.61
C ALA A 260 -10.48 2.07 1.00
N GLY A 261 -10.13 2.67 -0.14
CA GLY A 261 -10.94 3.66 -0.86
C GLY A 261 -11.95 3.06 -1.84
N HIS A 262 -11.84 1.77 -2.18
CA HIS A 262 -12.61 1.15 -3.24
C HIS A 262 -13.91 0.45 -2.78
N PHE A 263 -14.38 0.76 -1.57
CA PHE A 263 -15.66 0.29 -1.03
C PHE A 263 -16.62 1.45 -0.79
N HIS A 264 -17.89 1.13 -0.58
CA HIS A 264 -18.88 2.16 -0.22
C HIS A 264 -18.43 2.88 1.06
N PRO A 265 -18.63 4.22 1.18
CA PRO A 265 -18.14 4.99 2.35
C PRO A 265 -18.66 4.54 3.72
N THR A 266 -19.72 3.73 3.75
CA THR A 266 -20.25 3.12 4.98
C THR A 266 -19.66 1.75 5.30
N GLU A 267 -18.81 1.21 4.43
CA GLU A 267 -18.13 -0.07 4.65
C GLU A 267 -16.71 0.17 5.15
N ASN A 268 -16.24 -0.74 6.02
CA ASN A 268 -14.85 -0.76 6.44
C ASN A 268 -14.14 -1.93 5.76
N VAL A 269 -12.97 -1.68 5.18
CA VAL A 269 -12.17 -2.71 4.52
C VAL A 269 -11.72 -3.81 5.50
N SER A 270 -11.57 -3.50 6.79
CA SER A 270 -11.24 -4.50 7.82
C SER A 270 -12.18 -5.69 7.80
N ASP A 271 -13.49 -5.47 7.61
CA ASP A 271 -14.50 -6.54 7.60
C ASP A 271 -14.36 -7.50 6.39
N LYS A 272 -13.59 -7.09 5.38
CA LYS A 272 -13.34 -7.90 4.18
C LYS A 272 -12.13 -8.84 4.34
N ILE A 273 -11.21 -8.53 5.25
CA ILE A 273 -9.94 -9.25 5.42
C ILE A 273 -10.19 -10.70 5.82
N SER A 274 -10.87 -10.95 6.93
CA SER A 274 -11.18 -12.31 7.38
C SER A 274 -12.04 -13.07 6.39
N THR A 275 -13.02 -12.39 5.76
CA THR A 275 -13.85 -12.99 4.71
C THR A 275 -13.01 -13.47 3.54
N ALA A 276 -12.12 -12.63 3.00
CA ALA A 276 -11.25 -13.01 1.89
C ALA A 276 -10.31 -14.17 2.26
N LEU A 277 -9.73 -14.13 3.48
CA LEU A 277 -8.82 -15.14 3.99
C LEU A 277 -9.46 -16.52 4.27
N CYS A 278 -10.79 -16.61 4.29
CA CYS A 278 -11.50 -17.89 4.29
C CYS A 278 -11.38 -18.66 2.94
N PHE A 279 -11.13 -17.95 1.85
CA PHE A 279 -11.12 -18.49 0.49
C PHE A 279 -9.78 -18.35 -0.22
N LEU A 280 -8.91 -17.43 0.25
CA LEU A 280 -7.61 -17.10 -0.33
C LEU A 280 -6.49 -17.41 0.67
N ASP A 281 -5.37 -17.88 0.15
CA ASP A 281 -4.18 -18.15 0.98
C ASP A 281 -3.53 -16.87 1.48
N GLU A 282 -3.49 -15.83 0.63
CA GLU A 282 -2.92 -14.51 0.92
C GLU A 282 -3.75 -13.41 0.24
N ILE A 283 -3.62 -12.19 0.76
CA ILE A 283 -4.19 -10.97 0.17
C ILE A 283 -3.16 -9.84 0.15
N LEU A 284 -3.43 -8.84 -0.67
CA LEU A 284 -2.76 -7.55 -0.66
C LEU A 284 -3.73 -6.50 -0.09
N LEU A 285 -3.22 -5.56 0.65
CA LEU A 285 -3.96 -4.36 1.06
C LEU A 285 -3.36 -3.14 0.41
N HIS A 286 -4.21 -2.25 -0.05
CA HIS A 286 -3.89 -0.86 -0.32
C HIS A 286 -4.57 0.02 0.73
N VAL A 287 -3.76 0.60 1.61
CA VAL A 287 -4.25 1.37 2.75
C VAL A 287 -4.14 2.85 2.45
N SER A 288 -5.27 3.51 2.38
CA SER A 288 -5.46 4.94 2.31
C SER A 288 -6.45 5.39 3.39
N ARG A 289 -6.74 6.67 3.46
CA ARG A 289 -7.83 7.22 4.29
C ARG A 289 -8.90 7.84 3.38
N PRO A 290 -9.88 7.06 2.93
CA PRO A 290 -10.97 7.60 2.13
C PRO A 290 -11.86 8.52 2.97
N VAL A 291 -12.20 9.70 2.42
CA VAL A 291 -13.10 10.66 3.06
C VAL A 291 -14.35 10.79 2.21
N ARG A 292 -15.37 9.99 2.51
CA ARG A 292 -16.67 9.90 1.81
C ARG A 292 -16.65 9.27 0.41
N TRP A 293 -15.50 9.15 -0.21
CA TRP A 293 -15.28 8.53 -1.51
C TRP A 293 -13.79 8.14 -1.62
N ASP A 294 -13.38 7.55 -2.72
CA ASP A 294 -12.00 7.21 -3.03
C ASP A 294 -11.17 8.50 -3.22
N SER A 295 -10.66 9.04 -2.12
CA SER A 295 -10.04 10.36 -2.07
C SER A 295 -8.56 10.34 -1.66
N ASP A 296 -7.99 9.16 -1.51
CA ASP A 296 -6.56 8.86 -1.34
C ASP A 296 -5.80 9.76 -0.35
N HIS A 297 -6.46 10.11 0.76
CA HIS A 297 -5.82 10.91 1.80
C HIS A 297 -4.77 10.11 2.57
N VAL A 298 -3.80 10.84 3.12
CA VAL A 298 -2.75 10.30 3.99
C VAL A 298 -3.35 9.51 5.15
N VAL A 299 -2.82 8.31 5.38
CA VAL A 299 -3.22 7.43 6.47
C VAL A 299 -2.98 8.11 7.82
N LEU A 300 -4.02 8.19 8.64
CA LEU A 300 -3.98 8.65 10.02
C LEU A 300 -4.16 7.45 10.97
N LEU A 301 -3.81 7.66 12.22
CA LEU A 301 -4.12 6.70 13.29
C LEU A 301 -5.56 6.93 13.75
N ASP A 302 -6.50 6.54 12.91
CA ASP A 302 -7.93 6.61 13.16
C ASP A 302 -8.54 5.21 13.37
N ASP A 303 -9.84 5.17 13.67
CA ASP A 303 -10.53 3.90 13.98
C ASP A 303 -10.50 2.93 12.80
N ALA A 304 -10.55 3.42 11.54
CA ALA A 304 -10.53 2.57 10.36
C ALA A 304 -9.16 1.91 10.16
N THR A 305 -8.08 2.69 10.28
CA THR A 305 -6.70 2.16 10.19
C THR A 305 -6.40 1.19 11.33
N LEU A 306 -6.88 1.51 12.55
CA LEU A 306 -6.72 0.61 13.68
C LEU A 306 -7.49 -0.70 13.49
N ALA A 307 -8.72 -0.64 12.98
CA ALA A 307 -9.54 -1.83 12.70
C ALA A 307 -8.87 -2.76 11.67
N ILE A 308 -8.23 -2.22 10.63
CA ILE A 308 -7.45 -3.02 9.65
C ILE A 308 -6.34 -3.80 10.38
N ALA A 309 -5.54 -3.11 11.20
CA ALA A 309 -4.44 -3.75 11.93
C ALA A 309 -4.93 -4.81 12.92
N GLN A 310 -6.02 -4.51 13.64
CA GLN A 310 -6.66 -5.42 14.59
C GLN A 310 -7.19 -6.67 13.88
N GLU A 311 -7.83 -6.53 12.74
CA GLU A 311 -8.36 -7.67 11.98
C GLU A 311 -7.22 -8.59 11.52
N ILE A 312 -6.11 -8.03 10.99
CA ILE A 312 -4.93 -8.80 10.60
C ILE A 312 -4.37 -9.62 11.78
N VAL A 313 -4.21 -8.97 12.92
CA VAL A 313 -3.61 -9.61 14.12
C VAL A 313 -4.55 -10.65 14.72
N ARG A 314 -5.83 -10.32 14.89
CA ARG A 314 -6.84 -11.21 15.49
C ARG A 314 -7.11 -12.46 14.63
N CYS A 315 -6.98 -12.35 13.31
CA CYS A 315 -7.05 -13.50 12.40
C CYS A 315 -5.77 -14.35 12.38
N GLY A 316 -4.69 -13.95 13.08
CA GLY A 316 -3.38 -14.60 12.98
C GLY A 316 -2.78 -14.52 11.57
N ALA A 317 -3.09 -13.45 10.84
CA ALA A 317 -2.85 -13.35 9.40
C ALA A 317 -1.62 -12.51 9.00
N LEU A 318 -0.71 -12.21 9.93
CA LEU A 318 0.47 -11.38 9.68
C LEU A 318 1.35 -11.86 8.50
N SER A 319 1.43 -13.18 8.27
CA SER A 319 2.18 -13.77 7.16
C SER A 319 1.36 -13.95 5.88
N ARG A 320 0.06 -13.64 5.92
CA ARG A 320 -0.89 -13.83 4.81
C ARG A 320 -1.42 -12.52 4.25
N VAL A 321 -1.07 -11.39 4.87
CA VAL A 321 -1.51 -10.06 4.45
C VAL A 321 -0.30 -9.23 4.09
N ASN A 322 -0.19 -8.86 2.83
CA ASN A 322 0.82 -7.97 2.32
C ASN A 322 0.28 -6.53 2.43
N ILE A 323 0.98 -5.65 3.13
CA ILE A 323 0.48 -4.30 3.43
C ILE A 323 1.17 -3.30 2.51
N GLY A 324 0.41 -2.68 1.61
CA GLY A 324 0.79 -1.53 0.81
C GLY A 324 0.04 -0.27 1.25
N LEU A 325 0.69 0.87 1.11
CA LEU A 325 0.05 2.18 1.23
C LEU A 325 -0.35 2.66 -0.16
N ASP A 326 -1.50 3.31 -0.27
CA ASP A 326 -2.00 3.85 -1.53
C ASP A 326 -2.71 5.17 -1.31
N PHE A 327 -1.93 6.20 -1.05
CA PHE A 327 -2.42 7.57 -0.96
C PHE A 327 -1.49 8.51 -1.73
N PHE A 328 -2.04 9.62 -2.21
CA PHE A 328 -1.27 10.69 -2.85
C PHE A 328 -1.92 12.04 -2.57
N ASP A 329 -1.24 12.85 -1.80
CA ASP A 329 -1.69 14.16 -1.34
C ASP A 329 -0.67 15.24 -1.74
N ALA A 330 -1.07 16.12 -2.66
CA ALA A 330 -0.27 17.25 -3.10
C ALA A 330 -0.61 18.55 -2.37
N SER A 331 -1.37 18.50 -1.28
CA SER A 331 -1.72 19.68 -0.47
C SER A 331 -0.70 19.99 0.63
N ILE A 332 0.19 19.05 0.93
CA ILE A 332 1.24 19.16 1.95
C ILE A 332 2.59 18.70 1.41
N ASN A 333 3.65 18.90 2.19
CA ASN A 333 4.98 18.35 1.90
C ASN A 333 4.88 16.82 1.69
N ARG A 334 5.31 16.34 0.50
CA ARG A 334 5.15 14.95 0.06
C ARG A 334 5.94 13.96 0.90
N ILE A 335 7.13 14.36 1.38
CA ILE A 335 7.96 13.54 2.27
C ILE A 335 7.28 13.39 3.62
N ALA A 336 6.72 14.49 4.15
CA ALA A 336 5.95 14.46 5.39
C ALA A 336 4.72 13.53 5.26
N ALA A 337 4.04 13.55 4.13
CA ALA A 337 2.91 12.64 3.86
C ALA A 337 3.33 11.17 3.95
N TRP A 338 4.43 10.75 3.29
CA TRP A 338 4.99 9.40 3.42
C TRP A 338 5.28 9.03 4.87
N VAL A 339 5.99 9.92 5.60
CA VAL A 339 6.38 9.66 7.00
C VAL A 339 5.15 9.51 7.90
N ILE A 340 4.16 10.39 7.76
CA ILE A 340 2.91 10.35 8.54
C ILE A 340 2.18 9.04 8.27
N GLY A 341 1.94 8.72 7.00
CA GLY A 341 1.16 7.53 6.64
C GLY A 341 1.83 6.23 7.09
N ALA A 342 3.11 6.04 6.77
CA ALA A 342 3.85 4.84 7.13
C ALA A 342 3.99 4.66 8.65
N ARG A 343 4.28 5.74 9.39
CA ARG A 343 4.35 5.68 10.86
C ARG A 343 2.99 5.36 11.47
N ASN A 344 1.89 5.89 10.94
CA ASN A 344 0.57 5.64 11.49
C ASN A 344 0.10 4.21 11.24
N MET A 345 0.36 3.65 10.04
CA MET A 345 0.10 2.23 9.80
C MET A 345 0.92 1.34 10.76
N ARG A 346 2.21 1.66 10.97
CA ARG A 346 3.06 0.93 11.92
C ARG A 346 2.58 1.04 13.37
N LYS A 347 2.09 2.23 13.79
CA LYS A 347 1.49 2.42 15.12
C LYS A 347 0.20 1.62 15.29
N ALA A 348 -0.64 1.55 14.26
CA ALA A 348 -1.85 0.73 14.29
C ALA A 348 -1.52 -0.75 14.48
N LEU A 349 -0.51 -1.26 13.76
CA LEU A 349 -0.01 -2.62 13.95
C LEU A 349 0.55 -2.85 15.36
N LEU A 350 1.31 -1.90 15.90
CA LEU A 350 1.79 -1.98 17.28
C LEU A 350 0.63 -2.07 18.27
N LEU A 351 -0.36 -1.20 18.14
CA LEU A 351 -1.55 -1.21 19.01
C LEU A 351 -2.30 -2.54 18.94
N ALA A 352 -2.46 -3.09 17.75
CA ALA A 352 -3.11 -4.38 17.56
C ALA A 352 -2.29 -5.54 18.19
N LEU A 353 -0.97 -5.52 18.06
CA LEU A 353 -0.08 -6.52 18.67
C LEU A 353 0.00 -6.42 20.20
N LEU A 354 -0.27 -5.24 20.76
CA LEU A 354 -0.33 -5.00 22.20
C LEU A 354 -1.69 -5.34 22.81
N GLU A 355 -2.65 -5.90 22.07
CA GLU A 355 -3.93 -6.35 22.61
C GLU A 355 -3.76 -7.51 23.58
N PRO A 356 -4.50 -7.53 24.72
CA PRO A 356 -4.50 -8.64 25.65
C PRO A 356 -5.37 -9.80 25.12
N ALA A 357 -4.96 -10.40 24.00
CA ALA A 357 -5.74 -11.37 23.23
C ALA A 357 -6.27 -12.53 24.09
N ALA A 358 -5.49 -13.02 25.05
CA ALA A 358 -5.91 -14.10 25.94
C ALA A 358 -7.09 -13.70 26.82
N LEU A 359 -7.08 -12.47 27.37
CA LEU A 359 -8.19 -11.95 28.20
C LEU A 359 -9.44 -11.68 27.36
N GLN A 360 -9.26 -11.13 26.13
CA GLN A 360 -10.36 -10.88 25.21
C GLN A 360 -11.06 -12.19 24.80
N LEU A 361 -10.29 -13.23 24.45
CA LEU A 361 -10.83 -14.55 24.12
C LEU A 361 -11.50 -15.24 25.30
N ALA A 362 -10.98 -15.06 26.52
CA ALA A 362 -11.62 -15.59 27.73
C ALA A 362 -12.98 -14.91 27.96
N ALA A 363 -13.06 -13.58 27.90
CA ALA A 363 -14.31 -12.84 28.02
C ALA A 363 -15.33 -13.25 26.93
N GLU A 364 -14.87 -13.48 25.69
CA GLU A 364 -15.74 -13.96 24.62
C GLU A 364 -16.29 -15.37 24.90
N LYS A 365 -15.45 -16.28 25.35
CA LYS A 365 -15.84 -17.65 25.72
C LYS A 365 -16.85 -17.68 26.86
N ASP A 366 -16.68 -16.77 27.83
CA ASP A 366 -17.56 -16.65 29.01
C ASP A 366 -18.83 -15.82 28.69
N LEU A 367 -19.01 -15.38 27.45
CA LEU A 367 -20.11 -14.51 27.00
C LEU A 367 -20.18 -13.17 27.76
N ASP A 368 -19.05 -12.73 28.32
CA ASP A 368 -18.91 -11.45 28.98
C ASP A 368 -18.63 -10.31 27.97
N GLY A 369 -19.68 -9.86 27.31
CA GLY A 369 -19.61 -8.76 26.37
C GLY A 369 -19.17 -7.44 26.99
N ALA A 370 -19.54 -7.18 28.25
CA ALA A 370 -19.15 -5.96 28.96
C ALA A 370 -17.64 -5.98 29.29
N GLY A 371 -17.14 -7.10 29.82
CA GLY A 371 -15.73 -7.29 30.14
C GLY A 371 -14.86 -7.18 28.86
N ARG A 372 -15.28 -7.81 27.76
CA ARG A 372 -14.59 -7.71 26.49
C ARG A 372 -14.53 -6.26 25.98
N MET A 373 -15.63 -5.52 26.03
CA MET A 373 -15.67 -4.11 25.60
C MET A 373 -14.80 -3.23 26.50
N ALA A 374 -14.79 -3.46 27.80
CA ALA A 374 -13.93 -2.75 28.74
C ALA A 374 -12.44 -2.97 28.43
N LEU A 375 -12.03 -4.21 28.09
CA LEU A 375 -10.64 -4.51 27.67
C LEU A 375 -10.24 -3.70 26.44
N PHE A 376 -11.10 -3.56 25.44
CA PHE A 376 -10.82 -2.76 24.25
C PHE A 376 -10.67 -1.27 24.56
N GLU A 377 -11.51 -0.73 25.44
CA GLU A 377 -11.46 0.70 25.79
C GLU A 377 -10.26 1.02 26.69
N GLU A 378 -10.00 0.20 27.72
CA GLU A 378 -8.87 0.41 28.63
C GLU A 378 -7.51 0.30 27.92
N GLN A 379 -7.41 -0.54 26.89
CA GLN A 379 -6.19 -0.65 26.08
C GLN A 379 -5.79 0.68 25.43
N LYS A 380 -6.75 1.52 25.04
CA LYS A 380 -6.50 2.84 24.43
C LYS A 380 -5.74 3.78 25.37
N SER A 381 -5.88 3.59 26.68
CA SER A 381 -5.20 4.39 27.72
C SER A 381 -3.90 3.75 28.23
N MET A 382 -3.54 2.54 27.77
CA MET A 382 -2.27 1.91 28.11
C MET A 382 -1.07 2.70 27.53
N PRO A 383 0.12 2.62 28.15
CA PRO A 383 1.28 3.44 27.76
C PRO A 383 1.98 2.94 26.47
N TRP A 384 1.22 2.64 25.43
CA TRP A 384 1.72 2.15 24.16
C TRP A 384 2.65 3.15 23.46
N SER A 385 2.49 4.46 23.71
CA SER A 385 3.36 5.49 23.16
C SER A 385 4.81 5.36 23.63
N ALA A 386 5.02 4.90 24.88
CA ALA A 386 6.37 4.63 25.39
C ALA A 386 7.02 3.44 24.68
N VAL A 387 6.24 2.40 24.34
CA VAL A 387 6.69 1.26 23.52
C VAL A 387 7.04 1.74 22.11
N TRP A 388 6.23 2.60 21.52
CA TRP A 388 6.48 3.20 20.21
C TRP A 388 7.77 4.06 20.19
N GLU A 389 7.98 4.91 21.18
CA GLU A 389 9.17 5.76 21.26
C GLU A 389 10.44 4.92 21.44
N TYR A 390 10.38 3.86 22.25
CA TYR A 390 11.45 2.90 22.39
C TYR A 390 11.76 2.19 21.07
N TYR A 391 10.73 1.76 20.33
CA TYR A 391 10.88 1.16 19.00
C TYR A 391 11.55 2.12 18.01
N CYS A 392 11.15 3.39 17.98
CA CYS A 392 11.82 4.40 17.16
C CYS A 392 13.31 4.56 17.55
N ALA A 393 13.59 4.72 18.84
CA ALA A 393 14.95 4.91 19.35
C ALA A 393 15.87 3.70 19.05
N SER A 394 15.33 2.47 19.17
CA SER A 394 16.09 1.25 18.84
C SER A 394 16.48 1.13 17.37
N HIS A 395 15.76 1.82 16.48
CA HIS A 395 16.04 1.92 15.05
C HIS A 395 16.80 3.19 14.65
N GLY A 396 17.23 4.00 15.62
CA GLY A 396 17.89 5.29 15.32
C GLY A 396 16.99 6.32 14.62
N VAL A 397 15.67 6.14 14.73
CA VAL A 397 14.66 7.02 14.12
C VAL A 397 14.17 8.01 15.20
N PRO A 398 13.96 9.30 14.87
CA PRO A 398 13.52 10.29 15.84
C PRO A 398 12.19 9.93 16.51
N GLU A 399 12.14 10.10 17.83
CA GLU A 399 10.95 9.97 18.64
C GLU A 399 10.00 11.16 18.45
N GLY A 400 8.75 10.97 18.80
CA GLY A 400 7.71 12.02 18.78
C GLY A 400 7.65 12.74 17.45
N ILE A 401 7.67 14.07 17.47
CA ILE A 401 7.63 14.95 16.29
C ILE A 401 9.03 15.29 15.75
N GLY A 402 10.10 14.75 16.34
CA GLY A 402 11.48 15.05 15.95
C GLY A 402 11.80 14.78 14.47
N TRP A 403 11.08 13.86 13.86
CA TRP A 403 11.19 13.52 12.43
C TRP A 403 10.85 14.70 11.49
N LEU A 404 10.07 15.69 11.93
CA LEU A 404 9.64 16.79 11.07
C LEU A 404 10.78 17.79 10.76
N GLN A 405 11.73 17.95 11.67
CA GLN A 405 12.83 18.90 11.46
C GLN A 405 13.76 18.52 10.30
N PRO A 406 14.22 17.28 10.13
CA PRO A 406 14.96 16.87 8.93
C PRO A 406 14.19 17.10 7.63
N VAL A 407 12.89 16.83 7.60
CA VAL A 407 12.02 17.04 6.44
C VAL A 407 11.95 18.53 6.08
N ARG A 408 11.73 19.41 7.06
CA ARG A 408 11.72 20.87 6.84
C ARG A 408 13.06 21.38 6.36
N SER A 409 14.14 20.90 6.94
CA SER A 409 15.49 21.29 6.53
C SER A 409 15.80 20.88 5.09
N TYR A 410 15.33 19.70 4.66
CA TYR A 410 15.45 19.26 3.27
C TYR A 410 14.55 20.08 2.34
N GLU A 411 13.36 20.42 2.76
CA GLU A 411 12.46 21.29 2.02
C GLU A 411 13.10 22.65 1.74
N GLU A 412 13.64 23.32 2.75
CA GLU A 412 14.32 24.62 2.61
C GLU A 412 15.53 24.55 1.68
N LYS A 413 16.33 23.48 1.77
CA LYS A 413 17.59 23.35 1.03
C LYS A 413 17.42 22.84 -0.39
N THR A 414 16.42 22.00 -0.62
CA THR A 414 16.29 21.21 -1.86
C THR A 414 14.95 21.43 -2.55
N LEU A 415 13.82 21.13 -1.89
CA LEU A 415 12.51 21.15 -2.54
C LEU A 415 12.10 22.55 -3.00
N SER A 416 12.42 23.57 -2.21
CA SER A 416 12.13 24.98 -2.55
C SER A 416 12.79 25.47 -3.84
N LYS A 417 13.80 24.73 -4.36
CA LYS A 417 14.51 25.06 -5.60
C LYS A 417 13.93 24.36 -6.84
N ARG A 418 12.93 23.51 -6.65
CA ARG A 418 12.35 22.73 -7.76
C ARG A 418 11.25 23.47 -8.53
N GLY A 419 10.82 24.61 -8.08
CA GLY A 419 9.80 25.44 -8.74
C GLY A 419 8.40 25.18 -8.26
#